data_3c987d33caa1607c49fafd9cef505a1e
#
_entry.id   3c987d33caa1607c49fafd9cef505a1e
#
_cell.length_a   1.000
_cell.length_b   1.000
_cell.length_c   1.000
_cell.angle_alpha   90.00
_cell.angle_beta   90.00
_cell.angle_gamma   90.00
#
_symmetry.space_group_name_H-M   'P 1'
#
loop_
_entity.id
_entity.type
_entity.pdbx_description
1 polymer ?
#
loop_
_entity_poly.entity_id
_entity_poly.type
_entity_poly.pdbx_seq_one_letter_code
_entity_poly.pdbx_strand_id
1 'polypeptide(L)'
;MGSETVIWKKNQIIYNFNDQSDFAYLLKEGEVEIQSESNITVGYINEGEVFGEQSVLLGTNRTVTARATKDSVAIKIPKENLLEEFSKSSVLIKAILRSTYLRLTNLNSTKKTDLKNLFDG
;
A
#
# COMPACT_ATOMS: atom_id res chain seq x y z
N MET A 1 7.69 -16.78 -11.39
CA MET A 1 7.94 -15.64 -10.51
C MET A 1 7.48 -14.40 -11.21
N GLY A 2 6.69 -13.62 -10.71
CA GLY A 2 6.15 -12.49 -11.41
C GLY A 2 6.73 -11.13 -11.02
N SER A 3 7.85 -11.11 -10.32
CA SER A 3 8.43 -9.84 -9.89
C SER A 3 9.43 -9.33 -10.93
N GLU A 4 9.49 -8.01 -11.06
CA GLU A 4 10.45 -7.36 -11.95
C GLU A 4 10.92 -6.07 -11.29
N THR A 5 12.10 -5.60 -11.69
CA THR A 5 12.65 -4.35 -11.17
C THR A 5 12.12 -3.19 -12.00
N VAL A 6 11.67 -2.14 -11.32
CA VAL A 6 11.22 -0.90 -11.95
C VAL A 6 12.02 0.26 -11.41
N ILE A 7 12.18 1.30 -12.23
CA ILE A 7 12.94 2.50 -11.87
C ILE A 7 12.02 3.70 -12.05
N TRP A 8 12.01 4.59 -11.05
CA TRP A 8 11.26 5.84 -11.13
C TRP A 8 12.24 7.01 -10.99
N LYS A 9 12.04 8.02 -11.78
CA LYS A 9 12.80 9.26 -11.67
C LYS A 9 12.19 10.14 -10.59
N LYS A 10 13.03 11.01 -10.02
CA LYS A 10 12.57 12.00 -9.05
C LYS A 10 11.34 12.72 -9.59
N ASN A 11 10.31 12.86 -8.75
CA ASN A 11 9.03 13.52 -9.04
C ASN A 11 8.07 12.71 -9.91
N GLN A 12 8.44 11.51 -10.33
CA GLN A 12 7.55 10.67 -11.12
C GLN A 12 6.42 10.13 -10.25
N ILE A 13 5.19 10.18 -10.78
CA ILE A 13 4.03 9.57 -10.11
C ILE A 13 4.07 8.07 -10.37
N ILE A 14 3.97 7.30 -9.31
CA ILE A 14 3.96 5.83 -9.39
C ILE A 14 2.54 5.34 -9.63
N TYR A 15 1.59 5.85 -8.85
CA TYR A 15 0.17 5.67 -9.09
C TYR A 15 -0.61 6.83 -8.48
N ASN A 16 -1.79 7.06 -9.00
CA ASN A 16 -2.66 8.14 -8.53
C ASN A 16 -3.79 7.58 -7.67
N PHE A 17 -4.32 8.43 -6.81
CA PHE A 17 -5.56 8.15 -6.11
C PHE A 17 -6.61 7.65 -7.12
N ASN A 18 -7.32 6.60 -6.74
CA ASN A 18 -8.41 5.99 -7.51
C ASN A 18 -7.98 5.15 -8.72
N ASP A 19 -6.67 5.00 -8.98
CA ASP A 19 -6.19 4.05 -9.99
C ASP A 19 -6.50 2.62 -9.58
N GLN A 20 -6.55 1.71 -10.54
CA GLN A 20 -6.65 0.28 -10.27
C GLN A 20 -5.41 -0.20 -9.53
N SER A 21 -5.59 -1.20 -8.68
CA SER A 21 -4.52 -1.74 -7.83
C SER A 21 -4.06 -3.09 -8.36
N ASP A 22 -3.16 -3.05 -9.34
CA ASP A 22 -2.69 -4.27 -10.00
C ASP A 22 -1.34 -4.77 -9.46
N PHE A 23 -0.63 -3.93 -8.71
CA PHE A 23 0.72 -4.25 -8.23
C PHE A 23 0.96 -3.69 -6.84
N ALA A 24 1.80 -4.39 -6.08
CA ALA A 24 2.44 -3.84 -4.90
C ALA A 24 3.92 -3.63 -5.24
N TYR A 25 4.64 -2.94 -4.37
CA TYR A 25 6.05 -2.61 -4.62
C TYR A 25 6.87 -2.78 -3.36
N LEU A 26 8.09 -3.30 -3.52
CA LEU A 26 9.10 -3.32 -2.45
C LEU A 26 10.17 -2.29 -2.84
N LEU A 27 10.30 -1.24 -2.06
CA LEU A 27 11.28 -0.19 -2.36
C LEU A 27 12.68 -0.67 -2.01
N LYS A 28 13.57 -0.67 -3.00
CA LYS A 28 14.96 -1.08 -2.82
C LYS A 28 15.89 0.11 -2.56
N GLU A 29 15.66 1.20 -3.27
CA GLU A 29 16.47 2.43 -3.16
C GLU A 29 15.57 3.62 -3.38
N GLY A 30 15.86 4.73 -2.72
CA GLY A 30 15.14 5.97 -2.91
C GLY A 30 14.14 6.26 -1.82
N GLU A 31 13.12 7.03 -2.19
CA GLU A 31 12.08 7.44 -1.25
C GLU A 31 10.80 7.74 -2.01
N VAL A 32 9.68 7.36 -1.44
CA VAL A 32 8.36 7.59 -2.03
C VAL A 32 7.51 8.39 -1.05
N GLU A 33 6.86 9.42 -1.55
CA GLU A 33 5.93 10.24 -0.78
C GLU A 33 4.52 9.73 -1.03
N ILE A 34 3.74 9.59 0.05
CA ILE A 34 2.34 9.20 -0.02
C ILE A 34 1.49 10.43 0.25
N GLN A 35 0.58 10.74 -0.66
CA GLN A 35 -0.29 11.90 -0.56
C GLN A 35 -1.75 11.48 -0.51
N SER A 36 -2.53 12.20 0.29
CA SER A 36 -3.97 11.99 0.36
C SER A 36 -4.64 12.46 -0.94
N GLU A 37 -5.93 12.19 -1.04
CA GLU A 37 -6.77 12.68 -2.14
C GLU A 37 -6.66 14.19 -2.32
N SER A 38 -6.45 14.92 -1.22
CA SER A 38 -6.33 16.39 -1.23
C SER A 38 -4.90 16.87 -1.46
N ASN A 39 -4.00 15.98 -1.88
CA ASN A 39 -2.59 16.26 -2.13
C ASN A 39 -1.81 16.69 -0.88
N ILE A 40 -2.25 16.21 0.27
CA ILE A 40 -1.54 16.43 1.53
C ILE A 40 -0.63 15.24 1.79
N THR A 41 0.63 15.50 2.10
CA THR A 41 1.57 14.43 2.43
C THR A 41 1.15 13.76 3.73
N VAL A 42 0.94 12.44 3.68
CA VAL A 42 0.54 11.66 4.85
C VAL A 42 1.65 10.73 5.32
N GLY A 43 2.70 10.56 4.54
CA GLY A 43 3.83 9.75 4.96
C GLY A 43 4.83 9.52 3.85
N TYR A 44 5.87 8.77 4.19
CA TYR A 44 6.94 8.41 3.27
C TYR A 44 7.22 6.93 3.38
N ILE A 45 7.61 6.34 2.26
CA ILE A 45 8.06 4.95 2.19
C ILE A 45 9.57 4.97 2.05
N ASN A 46 10.23 4.19 2.88
CA ASN A 46 11.70 4.12 2.91
C ASN A 46 12.19 2.79 2.36
N GLU A 47 13.49 2.71 2.14
CA GLU A 47 14.12 1.48 1.62
C GLU A 47 13.78 0.29 2.49
N GLY A 48 13.46 -0.83 1.86
CA GLY A 48 13.08 -2.07 2.55
C GLY A 48 11.61 -2.19 2.87
N GLU A 49 10.81 -1.16 2.58
CA GLU A 49 9.38 -1.17 2.90
C GLU A 49 8.54 -1.51 1.68
N VAL A 50 7.41 -2.16 1.93
CA VAL A 50 6.43 -2.50 0.89
C VAL A 50 5.34 -1.43 0.90
N PHE A 51 4.87 -1.06 -0.29
CA PHE A 51 3.75 -0.13 -0.39
C PHE A 51 2.84 -0.52 -1.55
N GLY A 52 1.62 0.00 -1.52
CA GLY A 52 0.63 -0.32 -2.54
C GLY A 52 -0.03 -1.68 -2.36
N GLU A 53 0.31 -2.40 -1.28
CA GLU A 53 -0.23 -3.72 -1.03
C GLU A 53 -1.63 -3.68 -0.43
N GLN A 54 -1.96 -2.63 0.32
CA GLN A 54 -3.23 -2.53 1.03
C GLN A 54 -4.42 -2.62 0.08
N SER A 55 -4.43 -1.78 -0.94
CA SER A 55 -5.56 -1.77 -1.89
C SER A 55 -5.64 -3.06 -2.69
N VAL A 56 -4.49 -3.70 -2.98
CA VAL A 56 -4.49 -5.00 -3.66
C VAL A 56 -5.14 -6.06 -2.77
N LEU A 57 -4.73 -6.13 -1.51
CA LEU A 57 -5.25 -7.13 -0.58
C LEU A 57 -6.72 -6.91 -0.23
N LEU A 58 -7.15 -5.65 -0.16
CA LEU A 58 -8.55 -5.32 0.15
C LEU A 58 -9.45 -5.30 -1.10
N GLY A 59 -8.86 -5.39 -2.29
CA GLY A 59 -9.64 -5.39 -3.53
C GLY A 59 -10.24 -4.04 -3.86
N THR A 60 -9.57 -2.96 -3.49
CA THR A 60 -10.04 -1.60 -3.75
C THR A 60 -9.14 -0.88 -4.74
N ASN A 61 -9.60 0.23 -5.28
CA ASN A 61 -8.74 1.15 -6.04
C ASN A 61 -7.79 1.83 -5.06
N ARG A 62 -6.78 2.52 -5.60
CA ARG A 62 -5.81 3.25 -4.79
C ARG A 62 -6.51 4.31 -3.96
N THR A 63 -6.16 4.38 -2.69
CA THR A 63 -6.73 5.35 -1.76
C THR A 63 -5.82 6.55 -1.52
N VAL A 64 -4.63 6.51 -2.10
CA VAL A 64 -3.63 7.58 -2.00
C VAL A 64 -2.86 7.66 -3.31
N THR A 65 -2.10 8.73 -3.48
CA THR A 65 -1.16 8.91 -4.60
C THR A 65 0.25 8.63 -4.08
N ALA A 66 1.05 7.91 -4.86
CA ALA A 66 2.45 7.64 -4.54
C ALA A 66 3.34 8.31 -5.58
N ARG A 67 4.36 9.06 -5.10
CA ARG A 67 5.28 9.82 -5.95
C ARG A 67 6.70 9.62 -5.46
N ALA A 68 7.62 9.35 -6.38
CA ALA A 68 9.04 9.25 -6.03
C ALA A 68 9.58 10.64 -5.73
N THR A 69 10.25 10.82 -4.59
CA THR A 69 10.87 12.09 -4.23
C THR A 69 12.34 12.13 -4.60
N LYS A 70 12.89 10.98 -4.97
CA LYS A 70 14.26 10.81 -5.48
C LYS A 70 14.21 9.78 -6.59
N ASP A 71 15.29 9.65 -7.34
CA ASP A 71 15.43 8.51 -8.25
C ASP A 71 15.34 7.25 -7.39
N SER A 72 14.46 6.33 -7.76
CA SER A 72 14.11 5.20 -6.91
C SER A 72 14.08 3.91 -7.73
N VAL A 73 14.35 2.80 -7.03
CA VAL A 73 14.35 1.46 -7.60
C VAL A 73 13.46 0.59 -6.72
N ALA A 74 12.57 -0.17 -7.33
CA ALA A 74 11.66 -1.04 -6.59
C ALA A 74 11.49 -2.37 -7.32
N ILE A 75 11.01 -3.35 -6.56
CA ILE A 75 10.56 -4.62 -7.13
C ILE A 75 9.05 -4.53 -7.24
N LYS A 76 8.55 -4.75 -8.45
CA LYS A 76 7.12 -4.72 -8.77
C LYS A 76 6.55 -6.11 -8.53
N ILE A 77 5.52 -6.21 -7.71
CA ILE A 77 4.91 -7.48 -7.32
C ILE A 77 3.50 -7.53 -7.90
N PRO A 78 3.27 -8.41 -8.90
CA PRO A 78 1.93 -8.53 -9.48
C PRO A 78 0.90 -8.96 -8.45
N LYS A 79 -0.32 -8.49 -8.63
CA LYS A 79 -1.45 -8.80 -7.78
C LYS A 79 -1.62 -10.30 -7.53
N GLU A 80 -1.52 -11.09 -8.60
CA GLU A 80 -1.70 -12.54 -8.49
C GLU A 80 -0.67 -13.19 -7.57
N ASN A 81 0.58 -12.72 -7.65
CA ASN A 81 1.65 -13.25 -6.81
C ASN A 81 1.43 -12.86 -5.34
N LEU A 82 1.04 -11.61 -5.10
CA LEU A 82 0.78 -11.14 -3.76
C LEU A 82 -0.40 -11.90 -3.13
N LEU A 83 -1.48 -12.06 -3.88
CA LEU A 83 -2.66 -12.78 -3.38
C LEU A 83 -2.36 -14.25 -3.12
N GLU A 84 -1.54 -14.88 -3.96
CA GLU A 84 -1.14 -16.26 -3.74
C GLU A 84 -0.35 -16.40 -2.44
N GLU A 85 0.64 -15.53 -2.23
CA GLU A 85 1.42 -15.57 -0.99
C GLU A 85 0.54 -15.33 0.22
N PHE A 86 -0.38 -14.39 0.12
CA PHE A 86 -1.30 -14.09 1.20
C PHE A 86 -2.18 -15.31 1.51
N SER A 87 -2.69 -15.98 0.48
CA SER A 87 -3.58 -17.14 0.67
C SER A 87 -2.87 -18.32 1.34
N LYS A 88 -1.55 -18.41 1.20
CA LYS A 88 -0.75 -19.46 1.84
C LYS A 88 -0.41 -19.14 3.29
N SER A 89 -0.66 -17.92 3.73
CA SER A 89 -0.37 -17.50 5.10
C SER A 89 -1.33 -18.19 6.07
N SER A 90 -0.95 -18.25 7.35
CA SER A 90 -1.82 -18.81 8.37
C SER A 90 -3.08 -17.95 8.52
N VAL A 91 -4.14 -18.56 9.04
CA VAL A 91 -5.39 -17.84 9.31
C VAL A 91 -5.14 -16.65 10.24
N LEU A 92 -4.28 -16.84 11.24
CA LEU A 92 -3.97 -15.77 12.19
C LEU A 92 -3.28 -14.59 11.51
N ILE A 93 -2.28 -14.86 10.65
CA ILE A 93 -1.57 -13.79 9.94
C ILE A 93 -2.53 -13.03 9.02
N LYS A 94 -3.39 -13.75 8.29
CA LYS A 94 -4.41 -13.11 7.45
C LYS A 94 -5.31 -12.21 8.27
N ALA A 95 -5.75 -12.68 9.43
CA ALA A 95 -6.64 -11.91 10.30
C ALA A 95 -5.95 -10.65 10.83
N ILE A 96 -4.68 -10.77 11.21
CA ILE A 96 -3.90 -9.63 11.70
C ILE A 96 -3.75 -8.57 10.62
N LEU A 97 -3.36 -8.98 9.41
CA LEU A 97 -3.18 -8.05 8.31
C LEU A 97 -4.49 -7.36 7.94
N ARG A 98 -5.56 -8.14 7.82
CA ARG A 98 -6.88 -7.58 7.51
C ARG A 98 -7.32 -6.57 8.56
N SER A 99 -7.16 -6.90 9.83
CA SER A 99 -7.54 -6.00 10.92
C SER A 99 -6.72 -4.71 10.90
N THR A 100 -5.42 -4.82 10.64
CA THR A 100 -4.53 -3.67 10.58
C THR A 100 -4.95 -2.71 9.47
N TYR A 101 -5.21 -3.23 8.28
CA TYR A 101 -5.60 -2.37 7.15
C TYR A 101 -6.98 -1.75 7.34
N LEU A 102 -7.93 -2.49 7.91
CA LEU A 102 -9.25 -1.94 8.18
C LEU A 102 -9.19 -0.83 9.23
N ARG A 103 -8.37 -0.99 10.25
CA ARG A 103 -8.18 0.06 11.26
C ARG A 103 -7.57 1.32 10.65
N LEU A 104 -6.57 1.15 9.78
CA LEU A 104 -5.96 2.28 9.10
C LEU A 104 -6.99 3.03 8.25
N THR A 105 -7.84 2.29 7.54
CA THR A 105 -8.89 2.88 6.72
C THR A 105 -9.87 3.67 7.59
N ASN A 106 -10.26 3.11 8.72
CA ASN A 106 -11.20 3.79 9.62
C ASN A 106 -10.59 4.99 10.32
N LEU A 107 -9.31 4.93 10.66
CA LEU A 107 -8.59 6.09 11.17
C LEU A 107 -8.58 7.21 10.15
N ASN A 108 -8.36 6.87 8.90
CA ASN A 108 -8.36 7.85 7.81
C ASN A 108 -9.75 8.47 7.61
N SER A 109 -10.80 7.71 7.92
CA SER A 109 -12.16 8.23 7.80
C SER A 109 -12.56 9.07 9.01
N THR A 110 -11.76 9.08 10.06
CA THR A 110 -11.97 9.84 11.30
C THR A 110 -13.24 9.47 12.05
N LYS A 111 -13.77 8.29 11.85
CA LYS A 111 -14.98 7.83 12.53
C LYS A 111 -14.62 7.08 13.81
N LYS A 112 -14.70 7.76 14.92
CA LYS A 112 -14.33 7.18 16.21
C LYS A 112 -15.15 5.97 16.59
N THR A 113 -16.43 5.96 16.23
CA THR A 113 -17.31 4.82 16.50
C THR A 113 -16.82 3.56 15.79
N ASP A 114 -16.43 3.71 14.53
CA ASP A 114 -15.92 2.58 13.76
C ASP A 114 -14.62 2.05 14.36
N LEU A 115 -13.76 2.96 14.79
CA LEU A 115 -12.50 2.59 15.43
C LEU A 115 -12.75 1.82 16.72
N LYS A 116 -13.69 2.30 17.54
CA LYS A 116 -14.07 1.63 18.77
C LYS A 116 -14.56 0.21 18.49
N ASN A 117 -15.42 0.05 17.50
CA ASN A 117 -15.97 -1.25 17.14
C ASN A 117 -14.89 -2.23 16.71
N LEU A 118 -13.86 -1.75 16.02
CA LEU A 118 -12.74 -2.59 15.61
C LEU A 118 -11.94 -3.11 16.79
N PHE A 119 -11.78 -2.30 17.83
CA PHE A 119 -11.05 -2.71 19.02
C PHE A 119 -11.88 -3.60 19.93
N ASP A 120 -13.20 -3.40 19.94
CA ASP A 120 -14.10 -4.19 20.77
C ASP A 120 -14.48 -5.52 20.13
N GLY A 121 -14.41 -5.60 18.83
CA GLY A 121 -14.73 -6.80 18.07
C GLY A 121 -13.53 -7.66 17.77
#